data_d84c095e8142a2ac01b1b96ff9954e97
#
_entry.id   d84c095e8142a2ac01b1b96ff9954e97
#
_cell.length_a   1.000
_cell.length_b   1.000
_cell.length_c   1.000
_cell.angle_alpha   90.00
_cell.angle_beta   90.00
_cell.angle_gamma   90.00
#
_symmetry.space_group_name_H-M   'P 1'
#
loop_
_entity.id
_entity.type
_entity.pdbx_description
1 polymer ?
#
loop_
_entity_poly.entity_id
_entity_poly.type
_entity_poly.pdbx_seq_one_letter_code
_entity_poly.pdbx_strand_id
1 'polypeptide(L)'
;MLTGEDNLRRYDVAILGGGPAGAAVALSLRKHAPSLAVAIFESSNYDEPRIGETLPPTVQPLLAQLGVWESFLAENHLPAYGTQSAWGGDELESNEFIYGKFGRGWHLDRRRFDAMLAREAEMRGVDLFTASTVAKPQKPHDGRWRLTVRSKDNQSFSVAANFVVDATGKRASFATRQGAQKILFDQLLGAFVFLKCGATTADSCTLVEAAEDGWWYSALLPGSGIVAAWMSDADIVRRHRLKDANRWFEQMQKTVHTKHRLLPAEPLNKPELHAAYSHRLDRVTGDRWLAVGDAAMAFDPLSSQGVFKALRSGILASYAICDFFKGDSSGLEKYQSLAAREFDGYLKTRAEFYGQERRWPDSPFWQRRHEQVVLQKE
;
A
#
# COMPACT_ATOMS: atom_id res chain seq x y z
N MET A 1 -8.90 30.31 -34.37
CA MET A 1 -9.13 29.06 -33.61
C MET A 1 -7.82 28.30 -33.69
N LEU A 2 -7.02 28.35 -32.63
CA LEU A 2 -5.76 27.59 -32.56
C LEU A 2 -6.16 26.12 -32.39
N THR A 3 -5.75 25.31 -33.33
CA THR A 3 -5.97 23.84 -33.36
C THR A 3 -5.34 23.23 -32.12
N GLY A 4 -6.06 22.36 -31.41
CA GLY A 4 -5.72 21.81 -30.09
C GLY A 4 -4.52 20.84 -30.04
N GLU A 5 -3.56 20.94 -30.94
CA GLU A 5 -2.35 20.14 -30.99
C GLU A 5 -1.12 20.81 -30.32
N ASP A 6 -1.16 22.14 -30.12
CA ASP A 6 0.01 22.88 -29.62
C ASP A 6 0.28 22.73 -28.11
N ASN A 7 -0.54 22.00 -27.34
CA ASN A 7 -0.41 21.84 -25.89
C ASN A 7 -0.33 20.37 -25.43
N LEU A 8 0.08 19.46 -26.32
CA LEU A 8 0.19 18.03 -26.02
C LEU A 8 1.57 17.70 -25.43
N ARG A 9 1.64 17.51 -24.11
CA ARG A 9 2.87 17.03 -23.47
C ARG A 9 3.12 15.57 -23.84
N ARG A 10 4.37 15.19 -24.05
CA ARG A 10 4.76 13.85 -24.50
C ARG A 10 5.70 13.22 -23.50
N TYR A 11 5.39 12.00 -23.08
CA TYR A 11 6.23 11.19 -22.20
C TYR A 11 6.41 9.78 -22.77
N ASP A 12 7.51 9.16 -22.42
CA ASP A 12 7.70 7.74 -22.68
C ASP A 12 6.88 6.93 -21.68
N VAL A 13 6.90 7.32 -20.39
CA VAL A 13 6.16 6.63 -19.32
C VAL A 13 5.33 7.61 -18.51
N ALA A 14 4.01 7.37 -18.43
CA ALA A 14 3.09 8.05 -17.55
C ALA A 14 2.73 7.16 -16.36
N ILE A 15 3.04 7.60 -15.15
CA ILE A 15 2.77 6.87 -13.90
C ILE A 15 1.57 7.49 -13.21
N LEU A 16 0.51 6.73 -13.02
CA LEU A 16 -0.74 7.17 -12.40
C LEU A 16 -0.76 6.79 -10.93
N GLY A 17 -0.40 7.74 -10.07
CA GLY A 17 -0.23 7.61 -8.62
C GLY A 17 1.24 7.76 -8.19
N GLY A 18 1.48 8.69 -7.27
CA GLY A 18 2.80 9.03 -6.72
C GLY A 18 3.10 8.39 -5.36
N GLY A 19 2.37 7.33 -4.97
CA GLY A 19 2.68 6.56 -3.77
C GLY A 19 3.95 5.73 -3.92
N PRO A 20 4.32 4.89 -2.92
CA PRO A 20 5.59 4.16 -2.90
C PRO A 20 5.86 3.32 -4.16
N ALA A 21 4.82 2.68 -4.73
CA ALA A 21 4.97 1.87 -5.94
C ALA A 21 5.30 2.73 -7.17
N GLY A 22 4.55 3.82 -7.39
CA GLY A 22 4.76 4.71 -8.54
C GLY A 22 6.09 5.46 -8.46
N ALA A 23 6.45 5.96 -7.28
CA ALA A 23 7.74 6.60 -7.04
C ALA A 23 8.90 5.61 -7.24
N ALA A 24 8.76 4.35 -6.82
CA ALA A 24 9.77 3.32 -7.04
C ALA A 24 9.97 3.00 -8.53
N VAL A 25 8.90 2.96 -9.34
CA VAL A 25 9.01 2.85 -10.80
C VAL A 25 9.82 4.01 -11.36
N ALA A 26 9.45 5.24 -11.00
CA ALA A 26 10.09 6.45 -11.50
C ALA A 26 11.58 6.50 -11.14
N LEU A 27 11.93 6.31 -9.87
CA LEU A 27 13.31 6.29 -9.38
C LEU A 27 14.15 5.21 -10.08
N SER A 28 13.59 4.01 -10.21
CA SER A 28 14.28 2.91 -10.87
C SER A 28 14.46 3.14 -12.38
N LEU A 29 13.48 3.73 -13.06
CA LEU A 29 13.63 4.12 -14.48
C LEU A 29 14.69 5.21 -14.65
N ARG A 30 14.74 6.21 -13.78
CA ARG A 30 15.81 7.24 -13.84
C ARG A 30 17.20 6.65 -13.69
N LYS A 31 17.32 5.56 -12.93
CA LYS A 31 18.60 4.84 -12.75
C LYS A 31 18.98 3.99 -13.96
N HIS A 32 18.02 3.27 -14.55
CA HIS A 32 18.29 2.23 -15.55
C HIS A 32 17.99 2.64 -17.00
N ALA A 33 17.18 3.67 -17.21
CA ALA A 33 16.81 4.22 -18.51
C ALA A 33 16.69 5.75 -18.44
N PRO A 34 17.79 6.47 -18.17
CA PRO A 34 17.77 7.92 -17.91
C PRO A 34 17.32 8.77 -19.09
N SER A 35 17.31 8.22 -20.31
CA SER A 35 16.83 8.90 -21.52
C SER A 35 15.30 8.95 -21.64
N LEU A 36 14.55 8.10 -20.91
CA LEU A 36 13.10 8.09 -20.98
C LEU A 36 12.52 9.33 -20.31
N ALA A 37 11.57 9.99 -20.97
CA ALA A 37 10.76 11.05 -20.39
C ALA A 37 9.67 10.42 -19.49
N VAL A 38 9.73 10.69 -18.20
CA VAL A 38 8.82 10.09 -17.18
C VAL A 38 8.03 11.16 -16.49
N ALA A 39 6.71 10.95 -16.34
CA ALA A 39 5.85 11.80 -15.53
C ALA A 39 5.07 10.99 -14.47
N ILE A 40 4.88 11.58 -13.28
CA ILE A 40 4.01 11.09 -12.21
C ILE A 40 2.80 12.01 -12.09
N PHE A 41 1.59 11.45 -12.06
CA PHE A 41 0.34 12.14 -11.81
C PHE A 41 -0.25 11.67 -10.47
N GLU A 42 -0.14 12.50 -9.43
CA GLU A 42 -0.60 12.20 -8.06
C GLU A 42 -1.81 13.05 -7.70
N SER A 43 -2.85 12.42 -7.18
CA SER A 43 -4.12 13.08 -6.86
C SER A 43 -4.08 13.96 -5.61
N SER A 44 -3.13 13.76 -4.72
CA SER A 44 -2.93 14.51 -3.47
C SER A 44 -1.76 15.49 -3.56
N ASN A 45 -1.61 16.32 -2.52
CA ASN A 45 -0.41 17.13 -2.28
C ASN A 45 0.49 16.51 -1.19
N TYR A 46 0.25 15.25 -0.81
CA TYR A 46 0.91 14.58 0.32
C TYR A 46 0.65 15.24 1.68
N ASP A 47 -0.46 15.96 1.82
CA ASP A 47 -0.84 16.72 3.01
C ASP A 47 -1.76 15.95 3.97
N GLU A 48 -2.46 14.92 3.46
CA GLU A 48 -3.40 14.11 4.23
C GLU A 48 -2.73 12.89 4.90
N PRO A 49 -3.14 12.54 6.13
CA PRO A 49 -2.69 11.31 6.78
C PRO A 49 -2.98 10.07 5.94
N ARG A 50 -2.07 9.11 5.95
CA ARG A 50 -2.23 7.83 5.25
C ARG A 50 -1.89 6.68 6.19
N ILE A 51 -2.60 5.57 6.03
CA ILE A 51 -2.39 4.34 6.78
C ILE A 51 -1.27 3.52 6.14
N GLY A 52 -0.70 2.59 6.93
CA GLY A 52 0.37 1.69 6.50
C GLY A 52 1.74 2.22 6.92
N GLU A 53 1.87 2.50 8.20
CA GLU A 53 3.02 3.14 8.84
C GLU A 53 4.13 2.15 9.22
N THR A 54 3.83 0.87 9.43
CA THR A 54 4.85 -0.11 9.81
C THR A 54 5.70 -0.51 8.62
N LEU A 55 7.01 -0.33 8.76
CA LEU A 55 8.02 -0.63 7.76
C LEU A 55 9.04 -1.62 8.34
N PRO A 56 9.09 -2.86 7.85
CA PRO A 56 10.03 -3.85 8.36
C PRO A 56 11.47 -3.54 7.95
N PRO A 57 12.48 -4.05 8.70
CA PRO A 57 13.90 -3.82 8.40
C PRO A 57 14.33 -4.26 6.99
N THR A 58 13.67 -5.25 6.44
CA THR A 58 13.93 -5.81 5.09
C THR A 58 13.72 -4.82 3.95
N VAL A 59 13.14 -3.64 4.21
CA VAL A 59 12.99 -2.58 3.21
C VAL A 59 14.31 -1.88 2.87
N GLN A 60 15.29 -1.90 3.78
CA GLN A 60 16.58 -1.20 3.62
C GLN A 60 17.26 -1.47 2.29
N PRO A 61 17.43 -2.73 1.82
CA PRO A 61 18.02 -2.99 0.51
C PRO A 61 17.27 -2.36 -0.66
N LEU A 62 15.93 -2.28 -0.59
CA LEU A 62 15.12 -1.66 -1.66
C LEU A 62 15.32 -0.15 -1.70
N LEU A 63 15.34 0.53 -0.56
CA LEU A 63 15.61 1.97 -0.48
C LEU A 63 17.04 2.30 -0.93
N ALA A 64 18.03 1.47 -0.57
CA ALA A 64 19.40 1.60 -1.04
C ALA A 64 19.49 1.35 -2.56
N GLN A 65 18.79 0.35 -3.09
CA GLN A 65 18.73 0.09 -4.53
C GLN A 65 18.13 1.25 -5.32
N LEU A 66 17.11 1.91 -4.78
CA LEU A 66 16.51 3.12 -5.34
C LEU A 66 17.40 4.37 -5.15
N GLY A 67 18.46 4.28 -4.34
CA GLY A 67 19.36 5.39 -4.05
C GLY A 67 18.74 6.47 -3.15
N VAL A 68 17.79 6.11 -2.29
CA VAL A 68 17.06 7.04 -1.41
C VAL A 68 17.24 6.72 0.08
N TRP A 69 18.20 5.86 0.41
CA TRP A 69 18.41 5.43 1.79
C TRP A 69 18.79 6.60 2.72
N GLU A 70 19.72 7.46 2.31
CA GLU A 70 20.16 8.61 3.11
C GLU A 70 19.03 9.64 3.28
N SER A 71 18.27 9.91 2.22
CA SER A 71 17.09 10.78 2.27
C SER A 71 16.03 10.23 3.22
N PHE A 72 15.83 8.89 3.21
CA PHE A 72 14.94 8.23 4.16
C PHE A 72 15.39 8.39 5.60
N LEU A 73 16.69 8.22 5.90
CA LEU A 73 17.22 8.41 7.25
C LEU A 73 17.06 9.86 7.71
N ALA A 74 17.24 10.84 6.82
CA ALA A 74 17.07 12.27 7.11
C ALA A 74 15.61 12.64 7.48
N GLU A 75 14.63 11.86 7.08
CA GLU A 75 13.23 12.07 7.46
C GLU A 75 12.95 11.73 8.94
N ASN A 76 13.87 11.11 9.67
CA ASN A 76 13.75 10.80 11.09
C ASN A 76 12.43 10.14 11.49
N HIS A 77 12.04 9.08 10.75
CA HIS A 77 10.91 8.25 11.12
C HIS A 77 11.16 7.54 12.46
N LEU A 78 10.08 7.19 13.16
CA LEU A 78 10.20 6.58 14.49
C LEU A 78 10.77 5.15 14.37
N PRO A 79 11.84 4.80 15.08
CA PRO A 79 12.33 3.42 15.11
C PRO A 79 11.29 2.44 15.63
N ALA A 80 11.17 1.28 14.98
CA ALA A 80 10.37 0.14 15.42
C ALA A 80 11.29 -1.04 15.71
N TYR A 81 11.16 -1.65 16.88
CA TYR A 81 12.09 -2.70 17.31
C TYR A 81 11.53 -4.10 17.15
N GLY A 82 10.24 -4.22 16.87
CA GLY A 82 9.60 -5.52 16.70
C GLY A 82 8.10 -5.44 16.45
N THR A 83 7.51 -6.62 16.51
CA THR A 83 6.07 -6.81 16.56
C THR A 83 5.72 -7.65 17.78
N GLN A 84 4.62 -7.31 18.45
CA GLN A 84 4.03 -8.08 19.53
C GLN A 84 2.67 -8.59 19.07
N SER A 85 2.35 -9.83 19.38
CA SER A 85 1.08 -10.41 19.01
C SER A 85 0.50 -11.29 20.12
N ALA A 86 -0.81 -11.12 20.40
CA ALA A 86 -1.62 -12.08 21.12
C ALA A 86 -2.49 -12.80 20.09
N TRP A 87 -1.99 -13.93 19.58
CA TRP A 87 -2.57 -14.69 18.48
C TRP A 87 -2.51 -16.19 18.75
N GLY A 88 -3.64 -16.87 18.66
CA GLY A 88 -3.74 -18.28 19.07
C GLY A 88 -3.73 -18.51 20.58
N GLY A 89 -3.50 -17.47 21.38
CA GLY A 89 -3.47 -17.46 22.84
C GLY A 89 -3.59 -16.04 23.38
N ASP A 90 -3.66 -15.90 24.71
CA ASP A 90 -3.79 -14.60 25.38
C ASP A 90 -2.44 -13.96 25.72
N GLU A 91 -1.35 -14.74 25.67
CA GLU A 91 -0.01 -14.25 25.97
C GLU A 91 0.57 -13.44 24.80
N LEU A 92 1.35 -12.41 25.14
CA LEU A 92 2.07 -11.62 24.13
C LEU A 92 3.34 -12.35 23.70
N GLU A 93 3.40 -12.69 22.45
CA GLU A 93 4.62 -13.15 21.78
C GLU A 93 5.32 -11.97 21.11
N SER A 94 6.63 -11.85 21.28
CA SER A 94 7.45 -10.79 20.69
C SER A 94 8.34 -11.32 19.57
N ASN A 95 8.30 -10.67 18.43
CA ASN A 95 9.23 -10.86 17.33
C ASN A 95 10.12 -9.64 17.22
N GLU A 96 11.30 -9.70 17.85
CA GLU A 96 12.24 -8.58 17.92
C GLU A 96 13.13 -8.54 16.67
N PHE A 97 13.18 -7.38 16.03
CA PHE A 97 13.93 -7.18 14.79
C PHE A 97 15.46 -7.20 14.98
N ILE A 98 15.94 -7.02 16.20
CA ILE A 98 17.37 -7.02 16.51
C ILE A 98 18.04 -8.36 16.17
N TYR A 99 17.30 -9.45 16.20
CA TYR A 99 17.81 -10.78 15.80
C TYR A 99 17.87 -10.97 14.28
N GLY A 100 17.30 -10.02 13.51
CA GLY A 100 17.34 -10.05 12.06
C GLY A 100 18.57 -9.36 11.48
N LYS A 101 18.90 -9.69 10.22
CA LYS A 101 20.09 -9.18 9.50
C LYS A 101 20.14 -7.65 9.41
N PHE A 102 19.00 -6.95 9.38
CA PHE A 102 18.91 -5.51 9.10
C PHE A 102 18.56 -4.68 10.35
N GLY A 103 18.54 -5.31 11.54
CA GLY A 103 18.25 -4.62 12.80
C GLY A 103 16.83 -4.08 12.88
N ARG A 104 16.67 -2.78 13.18
CA ARG A 104 15.36 -2.15 13.42
C ARG A 104 14.56 -1.87 12.15
N GLY A 105 13.24 -1.81 12.32
CA GLY A 105 12.28 -1.24 11.36
C GLY A 105 11.93 0.22 11.70
N TRP A 106 10.82 0.71 11.14
CA TRP A 106 10.35 2.08 11.37
C TRP A 106 8.82 2.15 11.39
N HIS A 107 8.31 3.10 12.19
CA HIS A 107 6.95 3.61 12.03
C HIS A 107 7.01 4.94 11.27
N LEU A 108 6.34 4.98 10.13
CA LEU A 108 6.42 6.09 9.18
C LEU A 108 5.38 7.19 9.49
N ASP A 109 5.75 8.44 9.30
CA ASP A 109 4.80 9.42 8.80
C ASP A 109 4.68 9.22 7.28
N ARG A 110 3.58 8.63 6.83
CA ARG A 110 3.35 8.30 5.42
C ARG A 110 3.29 9.52 4.51
N ARG A 111 2.86 10.68 5.02
CA ARG A 111 2.89 11.93 4.24
C ARG A 111 4.32 12.29 3.88
N ARG A 112 5.20 12.30 4.88
CA ARG A 112 6.63 12.63 4.71
C ARG A 112 7.34 11.58 3.86
N PHE A 113 7.10 10.30 4.12
CA PHE A 113 7.72 9.20 3.37
C PHE A 113 7.32 9.23 1.89
N ASP A 114 6.00 9.32 1.59
CA ASP A 114 5.51 9.33 0.22
C ASP A 114 5.99 10.59 -0.52
N ALA A 115 5.96 11.76 0.14
CA ALA A 115 6.47 13.02 -0.41
C ALA A 115 7.99 12.98 -0.66
N MET A 116 8.77 12.38 0.24
CA MET A 116 10.22 12.21 0.09
C MET A 116 10.53 11.41 -1.18
N LEU A 117 9.87 10.26 -1.38
CA LEU A 117 10.07 9.44 -2.58
C LEU A 117 9.72 10.19 -3.88
N ALA A 118 8.65 10.96 -3.86
CA ALA A 118 8.22 11.75 -5.01
C ALA A 118 9.21 12.89 -5.32
N ARG A 119 9.68 13.62 -4.31
CA ARG A 119 10.72 14.68 -4.45
C ARG A 119 12.03 14.10 -4.98
N GLU A 120 12.44 12.94 -4.50
CA GLU A 120 13.64 12.26 -4.99
C GLU A 120 13.53 11.89 -6.48
N ALA A 121 12.34 11.49 -6.94
CA ALA A 121 12.09 11.25 -8.36
C ALA A 121 12.14 12.56 -9.16
N GLU A 122 11.51 13.63 -8.66
CA GLU A 122 11.49 14.96 -9.29
C GLU A 122 12.90 15.54 -9.42
N MET A 123 13.72 15.51 -8.35
CA MET A 123 15.13 15.95 -8.38
C MET A 123 15.98 15.20 -9.40
N ARG A 124 15.57 14.00 -9.79
CA ARG A 124 16.24 13.20 -10.84
C ARG A 124 15.61 13.39 -12.21
N GLY A 125 14.79 14.42 -12.40
CA GLY A 125 14.24 14.80 -13.70
C GLY A 125 12.98 14.03 -14.11
N VAL A 126 12.15 13.62 -13.14
CA VAL A 126 10.78 13.15 -13.37
C VAL A 126 9.84 14.35 -13.25
N ASP A 127 8.93 14.53 -14.19
CA ASP A 127 7.90 15.57 -14.07
C ASP A 127 6.83 15.11 -13.06
N LEU A 128 6.70 15.83 -11.94
CA LEU A 128 5.74 15.53 -10.89
C LEU A 128 4.54 16.48 -10.96
N PHE A 129 3.34 15.93 -11.16
CA PHE A 129 2.07 16.66 -11.15
C PHE A 129 1.27 16.23 -9.92
N THR A 130 1.33 17.00 -8.84
CA THR A 130 0.49 16.82 -7.65
C THR A 130 -0.91 17.37 -7.87
N ALA A 131 -1.86 17.05 -6.98
CA ALA A 131 -3.26 17.47 -7.07
C ALA A 131 -3.88 17.22 -8.45
N SER A 132 -3.41 16.18 -9.15
CA SER A 132 -3.71 15.90 -10.55
C SER A 132 -4.27 14.50 -10.74
N THR A 133 -5.39 14.38 -11.42
CA THR A 133 -6.03 13.09 -11.72
C THR A 133 -6.10 12.85 -13.21
N VAL A 134 -5.96 11.59 -13.63
CA VAL A 134 -6.12 11.20 -15.04
C VAL A 134 -7.54 10.74 -15.28
N ALA A 135 -8.26 11.47 -16.14
CA ALA A 135 -9.59 11.13 -16.60
C ALA A 135 -9.52 10.43 -17.97
N LYS A 136 -10.42 9.45 -18.19
CA LYS A 136 -10.71 8.78 -19.46
C LYS A 136 -9.49 8.56 -20.39
N PRO A 137 -8.61 7.59 -20.08
CA PRO A 137 -7.55 7.23 -21.02
C PRO A 137 -8.17 6.73 -22.33
N GLN A 138 -7.67 7.23 -23.46
CA GLN A 138 -8.05 6.76 -24.78
C GLN A 138 -7.01 5.74 -25.27
N LYS A 139 -7.49 4.67 -25.91
CA LYS A 139 -6.63 3.65 -26.49
C LYS A 139 -5.68 4.24 -27.52
N PRO A 140 -4.48 3.68 -27.67
CA PRO A 140 -3.51 4.17 -28.65
C PRO A 140 -4.08 4.05 -30.07
N HIS A 141 -4.07 5.16 -30.81
CA HIS A 141 -4.38 5.18 -32.24
C HIS A 141 -3.10 5.13 -33.07
N ASP A 142 -2.03 5.73 -32.52
CA ASP A 142 -0.69 5.89 -33.11
C ASP A 142 0.40 5.22 -32.26
N GLY A 143 0.03 4.18 -31.50
CA GLY A 143 0.92 3.51 -30.55
C GLY A 143 1.13 4.28 -29.23
N ARG A 144 0.35 5.33 -28.96
CA ARG A 144 0.45 6.16 -27.75
C ARG A 144 -0.89 6.28 -27.04
N TRP A 145 -0.87 6.20 -25.71
CA TRP A 145 -2.00 6.53 -24.86
C TRP A 145 -2.24 8.04 -24.89
N ARG A 146 -3.49 8.47 -25.02
CA ARG A 146 -3.90 9.86 -24.80
C ARG A 146 -4.60 9.96 -23.46
N LEU A 147 -4.05 10.77 -22.55
CA LEU A 147 -4.52 10.96 -21.19
C LEU A 147 -4.98 12.41 -21.02
N THR A 148 -6.17 12.62 -20.47
CA THR A 148 -6.60 13.92 -20.02
C THR A 148 -6.30 14.07 -18.54
N VAL A 149 -5.42 14.97 -18.19
CA VAL A 149 -5.05 15.30 -16.81
C VAL A 149 -5.91 16.46 -16.33
N ARG A 150 -6.47 16.35 -15.14
CA ARG A 150 -7.24 17.40 -14.46
C ARG A 150 -6.55 17.75 -13.16
N SER A 151 -6.22 19.04 -12.97
CA SER A 151 -5.77 19.58 -11.69
C SER A 151 -6.94 19.90 -10.76
N LYS A 152 -6.69 20.11 -9.48
CA LYS A 152 -7.71 20.56 -8.52
C LYS A 152 -8.33 21.92 -8.91
N ASP A 153 -7.60 22.77 -9.62
CA ASP A 153 -8.07 24.09 -10.09
C ASP A 153 -8.93 24.00 -11.35
N ASN A 154 -9.44 22.80 -11.68
CA ASN A 154 -10.25 22.52 -12.88
C ASN A 154 -9.54 22.81 -14.22
N GLN A 155 -8.25 23.09 -14.22
CA GLN A 155 -7.49 23.14 -15.45
C GLN A 155 -7.27 21.72 -16.00
N SER A 156 -7.39 21.57 -17.30
CA SER A 156 -7.13 20.29 -17.94
C SER A 156 -6.15 20.46 -19.09
N PHE A 157 -5.25 19.49 -19.23
CA PHE A 157 -4.32 19.40 -20.34
C PHE A 157 -4.21 17.96 -20.84
N SER A 158 -3.74 17.80 -22.07
CA SER A 158 -3.59 16.50 -22.69
C SER A 158 -2.14 16.02 -22.62
N VAL A 159 -1.99 14.72 -22.41
CA VAL A 159 -0.70 14.01 -22.35
C VAL A 159 -0.75 12.83 -23.29
N ALA A 160 0.31 12.67 -24.10
CA ALA A 160 0.57 11.44 -24.85
C ALA A 160 1.67 10.64 -24.15
N ALA A 161 1.46 9.34 -23.95
CA ALA A 161 2.44 8.45 -23.33
C ALA A 161 2.63 7.16 -24.14
N ASN A 162 3.86 6.73 -24.29
CA ASN A 162 4.18 5.45 -24.97
C ASN A 162 3.81 4.26 -24.09
N PHE A 163 3.90 4.41 -22.77
CA PHE A 163 3.58 3.39 -21.76
C PHE A 163 2.89 4.00 -20.55
N VAL A 164 1.94 3.27 -19.94
CA VAL A 164 1.21 3.72 -18.73
C VAL A 164 1.46 2.75 -17.57
N VAL A 165 1.73 3.29 -16.39
CA VAL A 165 1.84 2.53 -15.14
C VAL A 165 0.63 2.85 -14.26
N ASP A 166 -0.17 1.84 -13.93
CA ASP A 166 -1.23 1.97 -12.93
C ASP A 166 -0.65 1.76 -11.53
N ALA A 167 -0.43 2.86 -10.81
CA ALA A 167 -0.02 2.91 -9.41
C ALA A 167 -1.12 3.52 -8.52
N THR A 168 -2.42 3.41 -8.93
CA THR A 168 -3.56 4.07 -8.28
C THR A 168 -4.04 3.35 -7.01
N GLY A 169 -3.20 2.50 -6.43
CA GLY A 169 -3.50 1.73 -5.22
C GLY A 169 -4.66 0.76 -5.42
N LYS A 170 -5.35 0.40 -4.36
CA LYS A 170 -6.46 -0.59 -4.41
C LYS A 170 -7.56 -0.26 -5.43
N ARG A 171 -7.62 0.97 -5.94
CA ARG A 171 -8.59 1.33 -7.00
C ARG A 171 -8.27 0.62 -8.31
N ALA A 172 -7.00 0.44 -8.67
CA ALA A 172 -6.54 -0.11 -9.95
C ALA A 172 -7.28 0.55 -11.13
N SER A 173 -7.41 1.89 -11.08
CA SER A 173 -8.41 2.62 -11.88
C SER A 173 -8.10 2.65 -13.37
N PHE A 174 -6.84 2.50 -13.76
CA PHE A 174 -6.47 2.37 -15.16
C PHE A 174 -6.64 0.93 -15.65
N ALA A 175 -6.06 -0.05 -14.94
CA ALA A 175 -6.10 -1.45 -15.31
C ALA A 175 -7.52 -1.98 -15.47
N THR A 176 -8.42 -1.64 -14.53
CA THR A 176 -9.83 -2.06 -14.60
C THR A 176 -10.56 -1.44 -15.79
N ARG A 177 -10.24 -0.22 -16.18
CA ARG A 177 -10.78 0.39 -17.40
C ARG A 177 -10.23 -0.28 -18.68
N GLN A 178 -9.07 -0.94 -18.60
CA GLN A 178 -8.53 -1.74 -19.68
C GLN A 178 -9.08 -3.18 -19.68
N GLY A 179 -10.07 -3.47 -18.84
CA GLY A 179 -10.75 -4.76 -18.76
C GLY A 179 -10.06 -5.78 -17.86
N ALA A 180 -9.05 -5.40 -17.07
CA ALA A 180 -8.53 -6.24 -16.02
C ALA A 180 -9.56 -6.37 -14.89
N GLN A 181 -9.74 -7.57 -14.34
CA GLN A 181 -10.71 -7.86 -13.30
C GLN A 181 -10.04 -8.05 -11.95
N LYS A 182 -10.65 -7.49 -10.90
CA LYS A 182 -10.22 -7.75 -9.53
C LYS A 182 -10.82 -9.05 -9.02
N ILE A 183 -9.95 -9.94 -8.58
CA ILE A 183 -10.31 -11.16 -7.88
C ILE A 183 -10.15 -10.88 -6.38
N LEU A 184 -11.26 -10.83 -5.66
CA LEU A 184 -11.28 -10.58 -4.21
C LEU A 184 -11.21 -11.91 -3.45
N PHE A 185 -10.43 -11.95 -2.37
CA PHE A 185 -10.23 -13.15 -1.55
C PHE A 185 -10.89 -13.05 -0.18
N ASP A 186 -11.27 -11.85 0.24
CA ASP A 186 -11.97 -11.58 1.49
C ASP A 186 -12.67 -10.20 1.42
N GLN A 187 -13.35 -9.81 2.51
CA GLN A 187 -14.08 -8.54 2.64
C GLN A 187 -13.54 -7.70 3.81
N LEU A 188 -12.26 -7.85 4.14
CA LEU A 188 -11.64 -7.18 5.28
C LEU A 188 -11.72 -5.65 5.15
N LEU A 189 -12.19 -5.01 6.21
CA LEU A 189 -12.15 -3.56 6.44
C LEU A 189 -11.41 -3.28 7.73
N GLY A 190 -10.73 -2.14 7.78
CA GLY A 190 -10.18 -1.60 9.02
C GLY A 190 -10.96 -0.36 9.45
N ALA A 191 -11.37 -0.30 10.72
CA ALA A 191 -11.92 0.89 11.35
C ALA A 191 -10.81 1.59 12.14
N PHE A 192 -10.22 2.63 11.55
CA PHE A 192 -9.02 3.31 12.03
C PHE A 192 -9.35 4.54 12.87
N VAL A 193 -8.62 4.71 13.96
CA VAL A 193 -8.63 5.90 14.81
C VAL A 193 -7.19 6.35 15.04
N PHE A 194 -6.94 7.65 14.87
CA PHE A 194 -5.70 8.28 15.31
C PHE A 194 -5.90 8.82 16.72
N LEU A 195 -4.93 8.58 17.60
CA LEU A 195 -4.99 8.97 18.99
C LEU A 195 -3.73 9.76 19.36
N LYS A 196 -3.87 10.68 20.30
CA LYS A 196 -2.76 11.38 20.92
C LYS A 196 -2.33 10.61 22.17
N CYS A 197 -1.09 10.20 22.22
CA CYS A 197 -0.53 9.51 23.38
C CYS A 197 0.14 10.53 24.34
N GLY A 198 0.01 10.32 25.63
CA GLY A 198 0.84 11.01 26.63
C GLY A 198 2.29 10.52 26.58
N ALA A 199 3.23 11.31 27.13
CA ALA A 199 4.68 11.14 26.96
C ALA A 199 5.31 9.85 27.51
N THR A 200 4.57 8.89 28.02
CA THR A 200 5.13 7.91 28.97
C THR A 200 5.09 6.44 28.59
N THR A 201 4.50 5.99 27.49
CA THR A 201 4.12 4.56 27.57
C THR A 201 4.35 3.67 26.40
N ALA A 202 4.86 4.09 25.29
CA ALA A 202 4.77 3.14 24.24
C ALA A 202 6.10 2.51 23.87
N ASP A 203 6.18 1.24 24.14
CA ASP A 203 6.98 0.30 23.40
C ASP A 203 6.81 0.57 21.89
N SER A 204 7.90 0.81 21.18
CA SER A 204 7.88 1.11 19.74
C SER A 204 7.65 -0.14 18.87
N CYS A 205 7.10 -1.21 19.43
CA CYS A 205 6.63 -2.36 18.69
C CYS A 205 5.24 -2.13 18.09
N THR A 206 4.98 -2.72 16.95
CA THR A 206 3.61 -2.90 16.44
C THR A 206 2.91 -3.93 17.32
N LEU A 207 1.66 -3.66 17.73
CA LEU A 207 0.85 -4.62 18.48
C LEU A 207 -0.28 -5.14 17.59
N VAL A 208 -0.44 -6.46 17.59
CA VAL A 208 -1.57 -7.18 16.99
C VAL A 208 -2.23 -8.03 18.05
N GLU A 209 -3.56 -7.96 18.19
CA GLU A 209 -4.33 -8.76 19.14
C GLU A 209 -5.57 -9.33 18.47
N ALA A 210 -5.69 -10.66 18.43
CA ALA A 210 -6.87 -11.33 17.93
C ALA A 210 -8.05 -11.13 18.89
N ALA A 211 -9.24 -10.99 18.33
CA ALA A 211 -10.51 -10.81 19.04
C ALA A 211 -11.60 -11.67 18.39
N GLU A 212 -12.74 -11.86 19.08
CA GLU A 212 -13.81 -12.77 18.65
C GLU A 212 -14.26 -12.57 17.20
N ASP A 213 -14.45 -11.33 16.78
CA ASP A 213 -14.99 -10.99 15.44
C ASP A 213 -13.95 -10.30 14.54
N GLY A 214 -12.65 -10.50 14.79
CA GLY A 214 -11.59 -9.85 14.04
C GLY A 214 -10.28 -9.74 14.80
N TRP A 215 -9.52 -8.68 14.55
CA TRP A 215 -8.27 -8.44 15.26
C TRP A 215 -7.94 -6.95 15.32
N TRP A 216 -7.20 -6.58 16.34
CA TRP A 216 -6.73 -5.24 16.60
C TRP A 216 -5.31 -5.04 16.12
N TYR A 217 -5.06 -3.87 15.62
CA TYR A 217 -3.75 -3.38 15.24
C TYR A 217 -3.48 -2.05 15.92
N SER A 218 -2.28 -1.84 16.41
CA SER A 218 -1.85 -0.51 16.81
C SER A 218 -0.35 -0.31 16.63
N ALA A 219 0.03 0.91 16.26
CA ALA A 219 1.41 1.33 16.09
C ALA A 219 1.59 2.79 16.52
N LEU A 220 2.75 3.09 17.09
CA LEU A 220 3.17 4.46 17.34
C LEU A 220 3.40 5.21 16.03
N LEU A 221 3.18 6.50 16.07
CA LEU A 221 3.48 7.42 14.98
C LEU A 221 4.53 8.44 15.44
N PRO A 222 5.32 9.01 14.53
CA PRO A 222 6.14 10.15 14.83
C PRO A 222 5.31 11.30 15.45
N GLY A 223 5.84 11.99 16.48
CA GLY A 223 5.14 13.09 17.13
C GLY A 223 4.15 12.67 18.22
N SER A 224 4.38 11.53 18.90
CA SER A 224 3.58 11.05 20.03
C SER A 224 2.13 10.70 19.69
N GLY A 225 1.87 10.29 18.45
CA GLY A 225 0.60 9.73 18.03
C GLY A 225 0.57 8.20 18.10
N ILE A 226 -0.63 7.63 18.16
CA ILE A 226 -0.88 6.20 17.93
C ILE A 226 -1.95 6.11 16.84
N VAL A 227 -1.77 5.17 15.91
CA VAL A 227 -2.87 4.68 15.10
C VAL A 227 -3.34 3.35 15.64
N ALA A 228 -4.63 3.18 15.75
CA ALA A 228 -5.24 1.90 16.11
C ALA A 228 -6.38 1.57 15.14
N ALA A 229 -6.55 0.30 14.87
CA ALA A 229 -7.60 -0.18 13.98
C ALA A 229 -8.19 -1.49 14.44
N TRP A 230 -9.51 -1.63 14.30
CA TRP A 230 -10.15 -2.93 14.32
C TRP A 230 -10.35 -3.44 12.91
N MET A 231 -9.78 -4.61 12.63
CA MET A 231 -9.84 -5.31 11.35
C MET A 231 -10.90 -6.40 11.42
N SER A 232 -11.92 -6.31 10.57
CA SER A 232 -12.98 -7.31 10.47
C SER A 232 -13.65 -7.28 9.10
N ASP A 233 -14.54 -8.23 8.83
CA ASP A 233 -15.27 -8.26 7.56
C ASP A 233 -16.36 -7.18 7.50
N ALA A 234 -16.68 -6.71 6.30
CA ALA A 234 -17.56 -5.58 6.05
C ALA A 234 -18.97 -5.71 6.68
N ASP A 235 -19.52 -6.93 6.72
CA ASP A 235 -20.82 -7.22 7.34
C ASP A 235 -20.73 -7.15 8.86
N ILE A 236 -19.64 -7.60 9.46
CA ILE A 236 -19.37 -7.56 10.90
C ILE A 236 -19.13 -6.11 11.35
N VAL A 237 -18.29 -5.36 10.60
CA VAL A 237 -18.06 -3.91 10.83
C VAL A 237 -19.39 -3.15 10.83
N ARG A 238 -20.30 -3.48 9.91
CA ARG A 238 -21.64 -2.87 9.87
C ARG A 238 -22.51 -3.28 11.05
N ARG A 239 -22.51 -4.57 11.43
CA ARG A 239 -23.25 -5.10 12.59
C ARG A 239 -22.85 -4.41 13.88
N HIS A 240 -21.55 -4.19 14.10
CA HIS A 240 -21.01 -3.50 15.28
C HIS A 240 -21.06 -1.97 15.18
N ARG A 241 -21.50 -1.39 14.05
CA ARG A 241 -21.60 0.07 13.82
C ARG A 241 -20.28 0.81 14.07
N LEU A 242 -19.17 0.30 13.57
CA LEU A 242 -17.81 0.79 13.89
C LEU A 242 -17.46 2.18 13.37
N LYS A 243 -18.35 2.86 12.66
CA LYS A 243 -18.23 4.30 12.40
C LYS A 243 -18.58 5.17 13.61
N ASP A 244 -19.28 4.60 14.60
CA ASP A 244 -19.58 5.24 15.85
C ASP A 244 -18.40 5.08 16.80
N ALA A 245 -17.89 6.20 17.32
CA ALA A 245 -16.73 6.20 18.20
C ALA A 245 -16.99 5.41 19.50
N ASN A 246 -18.18 5.55 20.09
CA ASN A 246 -18.51 4.83 21.33
C ASN A 246 -18.50 3.31 21.08
N ARG A 247 -19.06 2.85 19.95
CA ARG A 247 -19.07 1.44 19.59
C ARG A 247 -17.66 0.91 19.32
N TRP A 248 -16.82 1.70 18.69
CA TRP A 248 -15.41 1.35 18.47
C TRP A 248 -14.68 1.18 19.82
N PHE A 249 -14.86 2.14 20.75
CA PHE A 249 -14.28 2.07 22.08
C PHE A 249 -14.86 0.93 22.93
N GLU A 250 -16.17 0.63 22.85
CA GLU A 250 -16.78 -0.53 23.49
C GLU A 250 -16.11 -1.85 23.06
N GLN A 251 -15.78 -1.98 21.76
CA GLN A 251 -15.06 -3.18 21.30
C GLN A 251 -13.60 -3.20 21.79
N MET A 252 -12.93 -2.06 21.80
CA MET A 252 -11.56 -1.92 22.32
C MET A 252 -11.50 -2.32 23.82
N GLN A 253 -12.50 -1.96 24.60
CA GLN A 253 -12.58 -2.33 26.03
C GLN A 253 -12.63 -3.84 26.28
N LYS A 254 -13.01 -4.65 25.31
CA LYS A 254 -13.05 -6.12 25.41
C LYS A 254 -11.68 -6.78 25.22
N THR A 255 -10.68 -6.04 24.76
CA THR A 255 -9.31 -6.52 24.55
C THR A 255 -8.50 -6.45 25.85
N VAL A 256 -7.39 -7.13 25.90
CA VAL A 256 -6.45 -7.10 27.03
C VAL A 256 -5.30 -6.12 26.76
N HIS A 257 -4.52 -6.39 25.73
CA HIS A 257 -3.30 -5.66 25.44
C HIS A 257 -3.56 -4.32 24.73
N THR A 258 -4.44 -4.33 23.74
CA THR A 258 -4.84 -3.12 23.00
C THR A 258 -5.48 -2.10 23.95
N LYS A 259 -6.38 -2.53 24.82
CA LYS A 259 -6.99 -1.70 25.86
C LYS A 259 -5.91 -1.05 26.76
N HIS A 260 -4.97 -1.85 27.24
CA HIS A 260 -3.91 -1.36 28.13
C HIS A 260 -3.05 -0.29 27.45
N ARG A 261 -2.76 -0.50 26.15
CA ARG A 261 -1.96 0.41 25.35
C ARG A 261 -2.68 1.72 25.00
N LEU A 262 -4.01 1.67 24.77
CA LEU A 262 -4.78 2.80 24.25
C LEU A 262 -5.53 3.60 25.33
N LEU A 263 -5.77 3.05 26.53
CA LEU A 263 -6.55 3.72 27.58
C LEU A 263 -6.05 5.11 28.00
N PRO A 264 -4.74 5.41 27.99
CA PRO A 264 -4.27 6.75 28.30
C PRO A 264 -4.33 7.73 27.12
N ALA A 265 -4.79 7.31 25.94
CA ALA A 265 -4.75 8.11 24.72
C ALA A 265 -6.11 8.75 24.39
N GLU A 266 -6.06 9.96 23.82
CA GLU A 266 -7.25 10.71 23.40
C GLU A 266 -7.47 10.59 21.90
N PRO A 267 -8.71 10.30 21.41
CA PRO A 267 -8.96 10.22 19.98
C PRO A 267 -8.87 11.58 19.29
N LEU A 268 -8.19 11.63 18.15
CA LEU A 268 -8.05 12.83 17.32
C LEU A 268 -9.12 12.91 16.21
N ASN A 269 -9.72 11.77 15.86
CA ASN A 269 -10.75 11.67 14.84
C ASN A 269 -11.80 10.61 15.19
N LYS A 270 -12.92 10.62 14.47
CA LYS A 270 -13.88 9.52 14.48
C LYS A 270 -13.33 8.33 13.69
N PRO A 271 -13.82 7.10 13.95
CA PRO A 271 -13.39 5.93 13.19
C PRO A 271 -13.62 6.09 11.69
N GLU A 272 -12.58 5.89 10.90
CA GLU A 272 -12.61 5.91 9.45
C GLU A 272 -12.47 4.50 8.90
N LEU A 273 -13.35 4.14 7.95
CA LEU A 273 -13.33 2.82 7.34
C LEU A 273 -12.48 2.81 6.10
N HIS A 274 -11.47 1.95 6.09
CA HIS A 274 -10.60 1.73 4.94
C HIS A 274 -10.62 0.28 4.48
N ALA A 275 -10.57 0.08 3.16
CA ALA A 275 -10.48 -1.24 2.56
C ALA A 275 -9.15 -1.91 2.94
N ALA A 276 -9.24 -3.07 3.57
CA ALA A 276 -8.10 -3.89 3.98
C ALA A 276 -8.06 -5.25 3.28
N TYR A 277 -9.05 -5.54 2.43
CA TYR A 277 -9.20 -6.82 1.73
C TYR A 277 -8.01 -7.15 0.84
N SER A 278 -7.77 -8.46 0.73
CA SER A 278 -6.82 -9.05 -0.21
C SER A 278 -7.43 -9.15 -1.60
N HIS A 279 -6.68 -8.72 -2.61
CA HIS A 279 -7.07 -8.92 -4.01
C HIS A 279 -5.86 -9.01 -4.92
N ARG A 280 -6.06 -9.58 -6.09
CA ARG A 280 -5.18 -9.44 -7.25
C ARG A 280 -5.96 -9.09 -8.50
N LEU A 281 -5.29 -8.54 -9.50
CA LEU A 281 -5.84 -8.51 -10.85
C LEU A 281 -5.66 -9.88 -11.52
N ASP A 282 -6.58 -10.25 -12.39
CA ASP A 282 -6.45 -11.42 -13.29
C ASP A 282 -5.24 -11.28 -14.22
N ARG A 283 -4.95 -10.04 -14.63
CA ARG A 283 -3.76 -9.66 -15.39
C ARG A 283 -3.22 -8.32 -14.91
N VAL A 284 -1.93 -8.25 -14.65
CA VAL A 284 -1.25 -7.02 -14.21
C VAL A 284 -0.52 -6.30 -15.35
N THR A 285 -0.56 -6.84 -16.57
CA THR A 285 0.04 -6.26 -17.76
C THR A 285 -0.94 -6.29 -18.95
N GLY A 286 -0.68 -5.44 -19.94
CA GLY A 286 -1.42 -5.41 -21.20
C GLY A 286 -0.70 -4.58 -22.25
N ASP A 287 -1.40 -4.24 -23.33
CA ASP A 287 -0.80 -3.46 -24.40
C ASP A 287 -0.36 -2.07 -23.91
N ARG A 288 0.95 -1.89 -23.78
CA ARG A 288 1.60 -0.64 -23.33
C ARG A 288 1.16 -0.16 -21.94
N TRP A 289 0.88 -1.08 -21.04
CA TRP A 289 0.61 -0.76 -19.64
C TRP A 289 0.93 -1.92 -18.68
N LEU A 290 1.18 -1.57 -17.44
CA LEU A 290 1.22 -2.51 -16.33
C LEU A 290 0.70 -1.86 -15.04
N ALA A 291 0.32 -2.68 -14.06
CA ALA A 291 -0.08 -2.27 -12.72
C ALA A 291 0.99 -2.64 -11.69
N VAL A 292 1.17 -1.79 -10.66
CA VAL A 292 2.15 -1.97 -9.58
C VAL A 292 1.52 -1.78 -8.20
N GLY A 293 2.17 -2.32 -7.17
CA GLY A 293 1.73 -2.16 -5.78
C GLY A 293 0.32 -2.70 -5.56
N ASP A 294 -0.48 -1.95 -4.79
CA ASP A 294 -1.87 -2.34 -4.51
C ASP A 294 -2.78 -2.27 -5.74
N ALA A 295 -2.38 -1.62 -6.83
CA ALA A 295 -3.14 -1.69 -8.08
C ALA A 295 -3.02 -3.07 -8.75
N ALA A 296 -1.87 -3.72 -8.64
CA ALA A 296 -1.66 -5.07 -9.13
C ALA A 296 -2.24 -6.13 -8.19
N MET A 297 -1.90 -6.03 -6.91
CA MET A 297 -2.31 -6.94 -5.84
C MET A 297 -2.22 -6.25 -4.49
N ALA A 298 -3.18 -6.45 -3.62
CA ALA A 298 -3.19 -5.94 -2.25
C ALA A 298 -3.19 -7.10 -1.24
N PHE A 299 -2.39 -6.94 -0.21
CA PHE A 299 -2.25 -7.90 0.87
C PHE A 299 -3.02 -7.45 2.10
N ASP A 300 -3.40 -8.40 2.92
CA ASP A 300 -3.92 -8.20 4.26
C ASP A 300 -2.88 -7.43 5.11
N PRO A 301 -3.28 -6.40 5.86
CA PRO A 301 -2.38 -5.63 6.71
C PRO A 301 -1.62 -6.46 7.75
N LEU A 302 -2.15 -7.61 8.15
CA LEU A 302 -1.48 -8.55 9.06
C LEU A 302 -0.07 -8.93 8.58
N SER A 303 0.15 -8.93 7.25
CA SER A 303 1.45 -9.23 6.65
C SER A 303 2.54 -8.16 6.87
N SER A 304 2.15 -6.93 7.22
CA SER A 304 3.04 -5.75 7.27
C SER A 304 3.89 -5.52 6.01
N GLN A 305 3.49 -6.08 4.86
CA GLN A 305 4.29 -6.07 3.62
C GLN A 305 3.85 -5.02 2.59
N GLY A 306 2.84 -4.20 2.89
CA GLY A 306 2.25 -3.27 1.91
C GLY A 306 3.27 -2.35 1.22
N VAL A 307 4.08 -1.63 2.01
CA VAL A 307 5.11 -0.70 1.47
C VAL A 307 6.27 -1.47 0.83
N PHE A 308 6.75 -2.55 1.47
CA PHE A 308 7.81 -3.39 0.93
C PHE A 308 7.45 -3.94 -0.45
N LYS A 309 6.28 -4.55 -0.59
CA LYS A 309 5.75 -5.05 -1.86
C LYS A 309 5.59 -3.92 -2.89
N ALA A 310 5.10 -2.75 -2.48
CA ALA A 310 4.94 -1.60 -3.38
C ALA A 310 6.27 -1.16 -3.99
N LEU A 311 7.31 -0.99 -3.18
CA LEU A 311 8.65 -0.64 -3.65
C LEU A 311 9.24 -1.74 -4.56
N ARG A 312 9.15 -3.00 -4.12
CA ARG A 312 9.67 -4.14 -4.88
C ARG A 312 8.98 -4.30 -6.23
N SER A 313 7.65 -4.23 -6.26
CA SER A 313 6.91 -4.32 -7.53
C SER A 313 7.24 -3.17 -8.48
N GLY A 314 7.44 -1.95 -7.95
CA GLY A 314 7.85 -0.80 -8.75
C GLY A 314 9.24 -0.99 -9.39
N ILE A 315 10.21 -1.51 -8.63
CA ILE A 315 11.54 -1.84 -9.15
C ILE A 315 11.44 -2.91 -10.26
N LEU A 316 10.73 -4.01 -10.01
CA LEU A 316 10.58 -5.10 -11.00
C LEU A 316 9.86 -4.63 -12.27
N ALA A 317 8.82 -3.80 -12.11
CA ALA A 317 8.09 -3.22 -13.23
C ALA A 317 8.99 -2.32 -14.10
N SER A 318 9.91 -1.56 -13.49
CA SER A 318 10.83 -0.71 -14.25
C SER A 318 11.72 -1.53 -15.17
N TYR A 319 12.16 -2.71 -14.77
CA TYR A 319 12.94 -3.60 -15.63
C TYR A 319 12.13 -4.10 -16.82
N ALA A 320 10.87 -4.52 -16.57
CA ALA A 320 9.97 -4.92 -17.65
C ALA A 320 9.69 -3.78 -18.65
N ILE A 321 9.58 -2.53 -18.13
CA ILE A 321 9.44 -1.33 -18.98
C ILE A 321 10.71 -1.07 -19.79
N CYS A 322 11.90 -1.20 -19.19
CA CYS A 322 13.17 -1.06 -19.91
C CYS A 322 13.29 -2.09 -21.05
N ASP A 323 12.90 -3.34 -20.81
CA ASP A 323 12.90 -4.39 -21.83
C ASP A 323 11.90 -4.06 -22.96
N PHE A 324 10.70 -3.60 -22.61
CA PHE A 324 9.71 -3.15 -23.59
C PHE A 324 10.25 -2.06 -24.54
N PHE A 325 10.95 -1.05 -24.00
CA PHE A 325 11.53 0.02 -24.83
C PHE A 325 12.73 -0.45 -25.68
N LYS A 326 13.32 -1.61 -25.36
CA LYS A 326 14.33 -2.29 -26.20
C LYS A 326 13.69 -3.22 -27.26
N GLY A 327 12.36 -3.32 -27.28
CA GLY A 327 11.62 -4.21 -28.19
C GLY A 327 11.43 -5.64 -27.66
N ASP A 328 11.78 -5.92 -26.40
CA ASP A 328 11.58 -7.22 -25.76
C ASP A 328 10.34 -7.20 -24.85
N SER A 329 9.28 -7.89 -25.29
CA SER A 329 8.05 -8.04 -24.49
C SER A 329 8.12 -9.11 -23.39
N SER A 330 9.16 -9.97 -23.37
CA SER A 330 9.31 -11.05 -22.39
C SER A 330 9.41 -10.54 -20.94
N GLY A 331 9.89 -9.30 -20.75
CA GLY A 331 9.92 -8.64 -19.46
C GLY A 331 8.54 -8.46 -18.83
N LEU A 332 7.51 -8.14 -19.63
CA LEU A 332 6.13 -8.01 -19.16
C LEU A 332 5.54 -9.36 -18.73
N GLU A 333 5.81 -10.44 -19.47
CA GLU A 333 5.38 -11.80 -19.14
C GLU A 333 6.04 -12.30 -17.84
N LYS A 334 7.34 -12.03 -17.69
CA LYS A 334 8.09 -12.34 -16.46
C LYS A 334 7.50 -11.58 -15.26
N TYR A 335 7.20 -10.30 -15.43
CA TYR A 335 6.57 -9.49 -14.38
C TYR A 335 5.20 -10.03 -13.97
N GLN A 336 4.33 -10.37 -14.94
CA GLN A 336 3.03 -11.02 -14.70
C GLN A 336 3.18 -12.31 -13.89
N SER A 337 4.13 -13.18 -14.28
CA SER A 337 4.37 -14.45 -13.62
C SER A 337 4.94 -14.29 -12.19
N LEU A 338 5.80 -13.29 -11.98
CA LEU A 338 6.35 -12.96 -10.67
C LEU A 338 5.25 -12.46 -9.72
N ALA A 339 4.38 -11.56 -10.20
CA ALA A 339 3.26 -11.03 -9.41
C ALA A 339 2.29 -12.15 -9.00
N ALA A 340 1.97 -13.07 -9.90
CA ALA A 340 1.11 -14.22 -9.60
C ALA A 340 1.72 -15.11 -8.51
N ARG A 341 2.98 -15.51 -8.66
CA ARG A 341 3.69 -16.35 -7.67
C ARG A 341 3.83 -15.69 -6.31
N GLU A 342 4.09 -14.37 -6.28
CA GLU A 342 4.17 -13.62 -5.03
C GLU A 342 2.84 -13.61 -4.30
N PHE A 343 1.74 -13.41 -5.02
CA PHE A 343 0.42 -13.44 -4.44
C PHE A 343 0.02 -14.84 -3.92
N ASP A 344 0.32 -15.88 -4.68
CA ASP A 344 0.04 -17.27 -4.26
C ASP A 344 0.84 -17.66 -3.02
N GLY A 345 2.13 -17.23 -2.94
CA GLY A 345 2.94 -17.40 -1.74
C GLY A 345 2.38 -16.66 -0.53
N TYR A 346 1.93 -15.41 -0.74
CA TYR A 346 1.27 -14.63 0.29
C TYR A 346 0.00 -15.31 0.82
N LEU A 347 -0.87 -15.84 -0.05
CA LEU A 347 -2.10 -16.54 0.38
C LEU A 347 -1.80 -17.73 1.29
N LYS A 348 -0.77 -18.52 0.98
CA LYS A 348 -0.35 -19.65 1.83
C LYS A 348 0.07 -19.18 3.22
N THR A 349 0.97 -18.20 3.29
CA THR A 349 1.42 -17.65 4.58
C THR A 349 0.26 -17.03 5.36
N ARG A 350 -0.64 -16.30 4.69
CA ARG A 350 -1.85 -15.74 5.32
C ARG A 350 -2.73 -16.83 5.92
N ALA A 351 -2.97 -17.91 5.19
CA ALA A 351 -3.77 -19.03 5.67
C ALA A 351 -3.13 -19.70 6.89
N GLU A 352 -1.81 -19.87 6.90
CA GLU A 352 -1.07 -20.43 8.05
C GLU A 352 -1.25 -19.57 9.30
N PHE A 353 -1.12 -18.24 9.20
CA PHE A 353 -1.31 -17.33 10.32
C PHE A 353 -2.74 -17.36 10.85
N TYR A 354 -3.75 -17.21 9.99
CA TYR A 354 -5.14 -17.26 10.40
C TYR A 354 -5.52 -18.64 10.98
N GLY A 355 -4.89 -19.71 10.49
CA GLY A 355 -5.08 -21.06 10.98
C GLY A 355 -4.59 -21.31 12.42
N GLN A 356 -3.73 -20.47 12.97
CA GLN A 356 -3.23 -20.56 14.35
C GLN A 356 -4.27 -20.11 15.37
N GLU A 357 -5.15 -19.17 15.02
CA GLU A 357 -6.19 -18.69 15.93
C GLU A 357 -7.37 -19.65 15.97
N ARG A 358 -7.67 -20.20 17.15
CA ARG A 358 -8.71 -21.22 17.34
C ARG A 358 -9.66 -20.95 18.51
N ARG A 359 -9.48 -19.83 19.22
CA ARG A 359 -10.28 -19.51 20.42
C ARG A 359 -11.77 -19.28 20.11
N TRP A 360 -12.11 -18.87 18.89
CA TRP A 360 -13.48 -18.54 18.51
C TRP A 360 -13.96 -19.33 17.29
N PRO A 361 -14.19 -20.67 17.45
CA PRO A 361 -14.57 -21.53 16.33
C PRO A 361 -15.93 -21.20 15.72
N ASP A 362 -16.84 -20.58 16.50
CA ASP A 362 -18.18 -20.23 16.05
C ASP A 362 -18.28 -18.82 15.45
N SER A 363 -17.23 -18.03 15.52
CA SER A 363 -17.21 -16.70 14.90
C SER A 363 -17.19 -16.78 13.37
N PRO A 364 -18.12 -16.11 12.67
CA PRO A 364 -18.15 -16.07 11.21
C PRO A 364 -16.85 -15.51 10.61
N PHE A 365 -16.16 -14.62 11.32
CA PHE A 365 -14.88 -14.06 10.88
C PHE A 365 -13.80 -15.15 10.76
N TRP A 366 -13.67 -16.00 11.79
CA TRP A 366 -12.65 -17.04 11.85
C TRP A 366 -13.04 -18.24 10.98
N GLN A 367 -14.33 -18.63 10.95
CA GLN A 367 -14.82 -19.71 10.08
C GLN A 367 -14.44 -19.47 8.62
N ARG A 368 -14.72 -18.29 8.08
CA ARG A 368 -14.38 -17.92 6.69
C ARG A 368 -12.89 -18.05 6.38
N ARG A 369 -12.04 -17.80 7.36
CA ARG A 369 -10.58 -17.89 7.20
C ARG A 369 -10.07 -19.31 7.32
N HIS A 370 -10.69 -20.10 8.18
CA HIS A 370 -10.36 -21.52 8.33
C HIS A 370 -10.81 -22.35 7.11
N GLU A 371 -11.95 -22.06 6.51
CA GLU A 371 -12.41 -22.69 5.27
C GLU A 371 -11.42 -22.45 4.12
N GLN A 372 -10.86 -21.24 4.01
CA GLN A 372 -9.83 -20.94 3.02
C GLN A 372 -8.54 -21.73 3.20
N VAL A 373 -8.19 -22.11 4.43
CA VAL A 373 -7.03 -22.98 4.73
C VAL A 373 -7.22 -24.39 4.16
N VAL A 374 -8.44 -24.92 4.20
CA VAL A 374 -8.76 -26.26 3.69
C VAL A 374 -8.64 -26.31 2.17
N LEU A 375 -9.21 -25.31 1.47
CA LEU A 375 -9.20 -25.22 0.00
C LEU A 375 -7.79 -25.03 -0.61
N GLN A 376 -6.80 -24.59 0.18
CA GLN A 376 -5.42 -24.41 -0.29
C GLN A 376 -4.51 -25.63 -0.04
N LYS A 377 -5.01 -26.63 0.69
CA LYS A 377 -4.27 -27.89 0.94
C LYS A 377 -4.67 -29.02 -0.02
N GLU A 378 -5.74 -28.85 -0.78
CA GLU A 378 -6.16 -29.68 -1.91
C GLU A 378 -5.58 -29.14 -3.24
#